data_889bed1c72a8dc5e4b98179044dccee5
#
_entry.id   889bed1c72a8dc5e4b98179044dccee5
#
_cell.length_a   1.000
_cell.length_b   1.000
_cell.length_c   1.000
_cell.angle_alpha   90.00
_cell.angle_beta   90.00
_cell.angle_gamma   90.00
#
_symmetry.space_group_name_H-M   'P 1'
#
loop_
_entity.id
_entity.type
_entity.pdbx_description
1 polymer ?
#
loop_
_entity_poly.entity_id
_entity_poly.type
_entity_poly.pdbx_seq_one_letter_code
_entity_poly.pdbx_strand_id
1 'polypeptide(L)'
;MKTLQKIMLGLALLVCCGGAVNAKPTDDGKLTKNYAINTYVDAMTRGKLSGLNDVLDKSAAFNMVRGKQVLSFTKKQMLDYLQNNKNTEQACTTSTSVVENNANIAIIKVDMKYENFTRSNYITIANTGSGWKITNVNSVFS
;
A
#
# COMPACT_ATOMS: atom_id res chain seq x y z
N MET A 1 -51.06 5.55 -0.30
CA MET A 1 -50.88 4.15 -0.67
C MET A 1 -50.07 4.00 -1.97
N LYS A 2 -50.49 4.61 -3.05
CA LYS A 2 -49.73 4.58 -4.32
C LYS A 2 -48.37 5.22 -4.23
N THR A 3 -48.20 6.27 -3.43
CA THR A 3 -46.93 6.93 -3.19
C THR A 3 -45.98 6.07 -2.37
N LEU A 4 -46.47 5.31 -1.41
CA LEU A 4 -45.68 4.41 -0.59
C LEU A 4 -45.13 3.22 -1.40
N GLN A 5 -45.97 2.69 -2.31
CA GLN A 5 -45.54 1.63 -3.21
C GLN A 5 -44.43 2.08 -4.17
N LYS A 6 -44.53 3.30 -4.65
CA LYS A 6 -43.49 3.90 -5.51
C LYS A 6 -42.18 4.11 -4.78
N ILE A 7 -42.27 4.51 -3.50
CA ILE A 7 -41.09 4.69 -2.65
C ILE A 7 -40.44 3.35 -2.36
N MET A 8 -41.24 2.32 -2.11
CA MET A 8 -40.71 0.97 -1.89
C MET A 8 -40.02 0.40 -3.15
N LEU A 9 -40.61 0.66 -4.31
CA LEU A 9 -40.03 0.23 -5.57
C LEU A 9 -38.69 0.96 -5.84
N GLY A 10 -38.64 2.25 -5.52
CA GLY A 10 -37.41 3.04 -5.61
C GLY A 10 -36.32 2.54 -4.69
N LEU A 11 -36.69 2.14 -3.48
CA LEU A 11 -35.73 1.58 -2.51
C LEU A 11 -35.21 0.23 -2.97
N ALA A 12 -36.06 -0.61 -3.52
CA ALA A 12 -35.65 -1.92 -4.06
C ALA A 12 -34.68 -1.76 -5.24
N LEU A 13 -34.90 -0.77 -6.09
CA LEU A 13 -34.01 -0.44 -7.20
C LEU A 13 -32.65 0.07 -6.69
N LEU A 14 -32.63 0.87 -5.62
CA LEU A 14 -31.41 1.35 -5.00
C LEU A 14 -30.58 0.19 -4.43
N VAL A 15 -31.24 -0.79 -3.82
CA VAL A 15 -30.56 -1.99 -3.29
C VAL A 15 -29.98 -2.82 -4.42
N CYS A 16 -30.69 -2.97 -5.54
CA CYS A 16 -30.16 -3.67 -6.70
C CYS A 16 -29.00 -2.93 -7.35
N CYS A 17 -29.06 -1.60 -7.42
CA CYS A 17 -27.93 -0.80 -7.91
C CYS A 17 -26.75 -0.85 -6.94
N GLY A 18 -27.01 -0.87 -5.64
CA GLY A 18 -25.98 -1.07 -4.63
C GLY A 18 -25.29 -2.42 -4.77
N GLY A 19 -26.03 -3.48 -5.06
CA GLY A 19 -25.46 -4.79 -5.33
C GLY A 19 -24.57 -4.83 -6.58
N ALA A 20 -24.98 -4.13 -7.64
CA ALA A 20 -24.20 -4.04 -8.86
C ALA A 20 -22.89 -3.24 -8.66
N VAL A 21 -22.93 -2.18 -7.84
CA VAL A 21 -21.73 -1.41 -7.48
C VAL A 21 -20.79 -2.26 -6.63
N ASN A 22 -21.31 -3.08 -5.75
CA ASN A 22 -20.51 -3.98 -4.92
C ASN A 22 -19.85 -5.10 -5.73
N ALA A 23 -20.26 -5.35 -6.96
CA ALA A 23 -19.60 -6.31 -7.84
C ALA A 23 -18.26 -5.82 -8.38
N LYS A 24 -17.92 -4.51 -8.23
CA LYS A 24 -16.65 -3.92 -8.67
C LYS A 24 -15.69 -3.50 -7.54
N PRO A 25 -15.80 -3.94 -6.27
CA PRO A 25 -14.90 -3.45 -5.22
C PRO A 25 -13.46 -3.94 -5.38
N THR A 26 -13.22 -4.97 -6.19
CA THR A 26 -11.89 -5.54 -6.40
C THR A 26 -10.92 -4.58 -7.10
N ASP A 27 -11.40 -3.82 -8.08
CA ASP A 27 -10.55 -2.87 -8.78
C ASP A 27 -10.34 -1.60 -7.94
N ASP A 28 -11.40 -1.12 -7.30
CA ASP A 28 -11.31 0.03 -6.39
C ASP A 28 -10.44 -0.28 -5.17
N GLY A 29 -10.45 -1.52 -4.69
CA GLY A 29 -9.61 -1.97 -3.59
C GLY A 29 -8.13 -1.84 -3.87
N LYS A 30 -7.70 -2.05 -5.11
CA LYS A 30 -6.30 -1.92 -5.54
C LYS A 30 -5.83 -0.47 -5.69
N LEU A 31 -6.74 0.48 -5.63
CA LEU A 31 -6.43 1.90 -5.71
C LEU A 31 -6.26 2.56 -4.34
N THR A 32 -6.43 1.82 -3.26
CA THR A 32 -6.43 2.36 -1.90
C THR A 32 -5.03 2.44 -1.29
N LYS A 33 -4.89 3.31 -0.29
CA LYS A 33 -3.68 3.40 0.54
C LYS A 33 -3.35 2.08 1.22
N ASN A 34 -4.36 1.42 1.80
CA ASN A 34 -4.18 0.16 2.52
C ASN A 34 -3.67 -0.94 1.61
N TYR A 35 -4.19 -1.01 0.39
CA TYR A 35 -3.70 -1.99 -0.59
C TYR A 35 -2.22 -1.75 -0.92
N ALA A 36 -1.83 -0.49 -1.15
CA ALA A 36 -0.45 -0.16 -1.46
C ALA A 36 0.50 -0.53 -0.32
N ILE A 37 0.13 -0.21 0.92
CA ILE A 37 0.93 -0.54 2.11
C ILE A 37 1.02 -2.05 2.31
N ASN A 38 -0.10 -2.76 2.26
CA ASN A 38 -0.13 -4.22 2.48
C ASN A 38 0.68 -4.95 1.41
N THR A 39 0.57 -4.51 0.16
CA THR A 39 1.35 -5.07 -0.95
C THR A 39 2.85 -4.89 -0.72
N TYR A 40 3.26 -3.69 -0.27
CA TYR A 40 4.66 -3.40 0.06
C TYR A 40 5.15 -4.25 1.23
N VAL A 41 4.39 -4.33 2.30
CA VAL A 41 4.75 -5.11 3.49
C VAL A 41 4.90 -6.59 3.14
N ASP A 42 3.97 -7.15 2.39
CA ASP A 42 4.05 -8.54 1.95
C ASP A 42 5.27 -8.81 1.07
N ALA A 43 5.59 -7.88 0.16
CA ALA A 43 6.78 -8.00 -0.67
C ALA A 43 8.05 -7.99 0.17
N MET A 44 8.17 -7.08 1.13
CA MET A 44 9.36 -6.91 1.95
C MET A 44 9.54 -8.01 3.00
N THR A 45 8.44 -8.52 3.56
CA THR A 45 8.50 -9.48 4.67
C THR A 45 8.34 -10.93 4.25
N ARG A 46 7.64 -11.18 3.16
CA ARG A 46 7.33 -12.54 2.69
C ARG A 46 7.83 -12.83 1.28
N GLY A 47 8.38 -11.84 0.61
CA GLY A 47 8.81 -11.98 -0.78
C GLY A 47 7.67 -12.19 -1.76
N LYS A 48 6.46 -11.77 -1.41
CA LYS A 48 5.29 -11.84 -2.28
C LYS A 48 5.22 -10.60 -3.14
N LEU A 49 5.55 -10.74 -4.41
CA LEU A 49 5.76 -9.61 -5.32
C LEU A 49 4.53 -9.27 -6.18
N SER A 50 3.46 -10.06 -6.05
CA SER A 50 2.23 -9.82 -6.82
C SER A 50 1.65 -8.44 -6.53
N GLY A 51 1.46 -7.63 -7.57
CA GLY A 51 0.91 -6.27 -7.46
C GLY A 51 1.91 -5.20 -7.04
N LEU A 52 3.12 -5.55 -6.63
CA LEU A 52 4.10 -4.56 -6.15
C LEU A 52 4.45 -3.53 -7.23
N ASN A 53 4.72 -3.98 -8.44
CA ASN A 53 5.05 -3.07 -9.53
C ASN A 53 3.95 -2.02 -9.78
N ASP A 54 2.70 -2.41 -9.60
CA ASP A 54 1.55 -1.54 -9.85
C ASP A 54 1.34 -0.49 -8.75
N VAL A 55 1.71 -0.81 -7.50
CA VAL A 55 1.57 0.14 -6.38
C VAL A 55 2.77 1.06 -6.23
N LEU A 56 3.86 0.79 -6.92
CA LEU A 56 5.02 1.68 -6.95
C LEU A 56 4.88 2.64 -8.12
N ASP A 57 4.99 3.95 -7.82
CA ASP A 57 5.07 4.95 -8.88
C ASP A 57 6.34 4.72 -9.72
N LYS A 58 6.30 5.09 -10.99
CA LYS A 58 7.47 4.95 -11.87
C LYS A 58 8.69 5.70 -11.35
N SER A 59 8.49 6.77 -10.59
CA SER A 59 9.54 7.59 -9.98
C SER A 59 9.89 7.17 -8.56
N ALA A 60 9.36 6.04 -8.06
CA ALA A 60 9.57 5.61 -6.69
C ALA A 60 11.06 5.49 -6.35
N ALA A 61 11.44 6.10 -5.24
CA ALA A 61 12.81 6.10 -4.72
C ALA A 61 12.85 5.44 -3.36
N PHE A 62 13.91 4.68 -3.11
CA PHE A 62 14.13 3.96 -1.87
C PHE A 62 15.44 4.39 -1.26
N ASN A 63 15.41 4.87 -0.04
CA ASN A 63 16.60 5.34 0.67
C ASN A 63 16.76 4.54 1.96
N MET A 64 17.98 4.11 2.23
CA MET A 64 18.35 3.46 3.48
C MET A 64 19.39 4.31 4.19
N VAL A 65 19.09 4.67 5.44
CA VAL A 65 20.04 5.39 6.28
C VAL A 65 20.73 4.37 7.17
N ARG A 66 22.03 4.19 6.96
CA ARG A 66 22.89 3.32 7.76
C ARG A 66 24.04 4.15 8.36
N GLY A 67 23.98 4.37 9.66
CA GLY A 67 24.92 5.28 10.29
C GLY A 67 24.77 6.68 9.69
N LYS A 68 25.85 7.20 9.10
CA LYS A 68 25.87 8.52 8.46
C LYS A 68 25.76 8.44 6.94
N GLN A 69 25.52 7.25 6.37
CA GLN A 69 25.41 7.06 4.93
C GLN A 69 23.96 6.91 4.52
N VAL A 70 23.64 7.45 3.34
CA VAL A 70 22.36 7.24 2.68
C VAL A 70 22.60 6.45 1.41
N LEU A 71 21.99 5.27 1.33
CA LEU A 71 22.02 4.43 0.14
C LEU A 71 20.69 4.62 -0.58
N SER A 72 20.74 4.96 -1.86
CA SER A 72 19.54 5.22 -2.66
C SER A 72 19.39 4.21 -3.79
N PHE A 73 18.16 3.76 -4.00
CA PHE A 73 17.83 2.76 -5.02
C PHE A 73 16.62 3.25 -5.83
N THR A 74 16.66 2.98 -7.13
CA THR A 74 15.52 3.21 -8.01
C THR A 74 14.48 2.10 -7.86
N LYS A 75 13.28 2.33 -8.40
CA LYS A 75 12.24 1.30 -8.49
C LYS A 75 12.77 0.01 -9.12
N LYS A 76 13.47 0.14 -10.25
CA LYS A 76 14.01 -1.02 -10.95
C LYS A 76 15.00 -1.80 -10.10
N GLN A 77 15.93 -1.10 -9.45
CA GLN A 77 16.92 -1.74 -8.57
C GLN A 77 16.26 -2.47 -7.42
N MET A 78 15.22 -1.87 -6.82
CA MET A 78 14.49 -2.51 -5.73
C MET A 78 13.72 -3.74 -6.20
N LEU A 79 13.05 -3.65 -7.34
CA LEU A 79 12.33 -4.79 -7.91
C LEU A 79 13.27 -5.95 -8.26
N ASP A 80 14.43 -5.66 -8.84
CA ASP A 80 15.44 -6.68 -9.16
C ASP A 80 15.94 -7.37 -7.88
N TYR A 81 16.22 -6.59 -6.84
CA TYR A 81 16.62 -7.13 -5.54
C TYR A 81 15.55 -8.06 -4.95
N LEU A 82 14.31 -7.61 -4.93
CA LEU A 82 13.21 -8.40 -4.39
C LEU A 82 12.94 -9.66 -5.21
N GLN A 83 13.10 -9.60 -6.53
CA GLN A 83 12.94 -10.76 -7.40
C GLN A 83 13.97 -11.84 -7.06
N ASN A 84 15.20 -11.46 -6.73
CA ASN A 84 16.25 -12.38 -6.30
C ASN A 84 15.96 -13.01 -4.93
N ASN A 85 15.11 -12.37 -4.13
CA ASN A 85 14.71 -12.83 -2.80
C ASN A 85 13.24 -13.25 -2.75
N LYS A 86 12.67 -13.59 -3.89
CA LYS A 86 11.27 -13.98 -4.01
C LYS A 86 10.93 -15.16 -3.10
N ASN A 87 9.77 -15.07 -2.47
CA ASN A 87 9.23 -16.08 -1.55
C ASN A 87 10.11 -16.34 -0.30
N THR A 88 11.03 -15.43 0.02
CA THR A 88 11.79 -15.50 1.26
C THR A 88 11.00 -14.78 2.37
N GLU A 89 10.67 -15.54 3.41
CA GLU A 89 9.97 -14.97 4.58
C GLU A 89 10.99 -14.43 5.58
N GLN A 90 10.76 -13.21 6.04
CA GLN A 90 11.61 -12.54 7.04
C GLN A 90 11.15 -12.90 8.45
N ALA A 91 12.10 -13.16 9.35
CA ALA A 91 11.81 -13.41 10.77
C ALA A 91 11.60 -12.09 11.51
N CYS A 92 10.49 -11.42 11.26
CA CYS A 92 10.16 -10.15 11.88
C CYS A 92 8.67 -10.04 12.18
N THR A 93 8.34 -9.14 13.11
CA THR A 93 6.95 -8.71 13.35
C THR A 93 6.79 -7.29 12.81
N THR A 94 5.60 -6.99 12.29
CA THR A 94 5.33 -5.68 11.70
C THR A 94 4.28 -4.92 12.49
N SER A 95 4.46 -3.61 12.57
CA SER A 95 3.45 -2.68 13.09
C SER A 95 3.40 -1.45 12.20
N THR A 96 2.20 -0.89 12.04
CA THR A 96 1.95 0.22 11.12
C THR A 96 1.33 1.38 11.87
N SER A 97 1.82 2.60 11.63
CA SER A 97 1.26 3.82 12.19
C SER A 97 1.21 4.92 11.14
N VAL A 98 0.21 5.80 11.25
CA VAL A 98 0.04 6.92 10.34
C VAL A 98 0.81 8.12 10.87
N VAL A 99 1.70 8.67 10.06
CA VAL A 99 2.48 9.88 10.37
C VAL A 99 1.77 11.12 9.82
N GLU A 100 1.31 11.04 8.57
CA GLU A 100 0.56 12.11 7.91
C GLU A 100 -0.52 11.50 7.04
N ASN A 101 -1.68 12.15 6.96
CA ASN A 101 -2.77 11.65 6.12
C ASN A 101 -3.67 12.80 5.68
N ASN A 102 -3.70 13.05 4.37
CA ASN A 102 -4.61 14.00 3.76
C ASN A 102 -5.07 13.47 2.40
N ALA A 103 -5.82 14.28 1.66
CA ALA A 103 -6.42 13.86 0.38
C ALA A 103 -5.39 13.59 -0.72
N ASN A 104 -4.20 14.17 -0.64
CA ASN A 104 -3.19 14.13 -1.70
C ASN A 104 -2.01 13.23 -1.39
N ILE A 105 -1.65 13.12 -0.10
CA ILE A 105 -0.47 12.41 0.35
C ILE A 105 -0.72 11.74 1.70
N ALA A 106 -0.08 10.62 1.92
CA ALA A 106 -0.02 9.97 3.22
C ALA A 106 1.41 9.50 3.48
N ILE A 107 1.84 9.57 4.73
CA ILE A 107 3.10 9.00 5.18
C ILE A 107 2.78 7.97 6.25
N ILE A 108 3.14 6.73 5.97
CA ILE A 108 2.88 5.59 6.83
C ILE A 108 4.21 5.05 7.32
N LYS A 109 4.34 4.87 8.63
CA LYS A 109 5.51 4.24 9.23
C LYS A 109 5.22 2.76 9.42
N VAL A 110 6.08 1.92 8.88
CA VAL A 110 6.02 0.46 9.07
C VAL A 110 7.29 0.04 9.79
N ASP A 111 7.15 -0.43 11.02
CA ASP A 111 8.24 -1.01 11.79
C ASP A 111 8.30 -2.51 11.55
N MET A 112 9.48 -2.99 11.18
CA MET A 112 9.81 -4.39 11.06
C MET A 112 10.78 -4.73 12.20
N LYS A 113 10.29 -5.45 13.20
CA LYS A 113 11.07 -5.81 14.38
C LYS A 113 11.68 -7.20 14.20
N TYR A 114 12.99 -7.22 14.12
CA TYR A 114 13.80 -8.43 14.14
C TYR A 114 14.34 -8.69 15.54
N GLU A 115 14.99 -9.80 15.73
CA GLU A 115 15.52 -10.18 17.06
C GLU A 115 16.48 -9.13 17.64
N ASN A 116 17.39 -8.59 16.81
CA ASN A 116 18.48 -7.73 17.26
C ASN A 116 18.37 -6.27 16.79
N PHE A 117 17.39 -5.95 15.95
CA PHE A 117 17.22 -4.59 15.44
C PHE A 117 15.80 -4.36 14.94
N THR A 118 15.47 -3.10 14.74
CA THR A 118 14.23 -2.67 14.10
C THR A 118 14.55 -1.89 12.84
N ARG A 119 13.88 -2.23 11.74
CA ARG A 119 13.88 -1.44 10.52
C ARG A 119 12.58 -0.64 10.48
N SER A 120 12.69 0.68 10.49
CA SER A 120 11.54 1.58 10.37
C SER A 120 11.48 2.13 8.96
N ASN A 121 10.38 1.88 8.27
CA ASN A 121 10.16 2.34 6.90
C ASN A 121 9.13 3.47 6.92
N TYR A 122 9.53 4.65 6.44
CA TYR A 122 8.64 5.79 6.26
C TYR A 122 8.22 5.80 4.80
N ILE A 123 6.98 5.42 4.55
CA ILE A 123 6.46 5.20 3.21
C ILE A 123 5.57 6.37 2.82
N THR A 124 5.97 7.11 1.79
CA THR A 124 5.17 8.18 1.24
C THR A 124 4.32 7.65 0.09
N ILE A 125 3.02 7.89 0.18
CA ILE A 125 2.04 7.47 -0.81
C ILE A 125 1.34 8.72 -1.34
N ALA A 126 1.25 8.87 -2.64
CA ALA A 126 0.57 9.99 -3.28
C ALA A 126 -0.68 9.51 -4.03
N ASN A 127 -1.72 10.33 -3.98
CA ASN A 127 -2.91 10.10 -4.78
C ASN A 127 -2.64 10.57 -6.22
N THR A 128 -2.46 9.61 -7.10
CA THR A 128 -2.28 9.87 -8.54
C THR A 128 -3.62 9.71 -9.27
N GLY A 129 -3.68 10.09 -10.54
CA GLY A 129 -4.87 9.82 -11.35
C GLY A 129 -5.18 8.33 -11.53
N SER A 130 -4.24 7.45 -11.20
CA SER A 130 -4.36 5.99 -11.29
C SER A 130 -4.43 5.30 -9.93
N GLY A 131 -4.80 6.03 -8.88
CA GLY A 131 -4.89 5.55 -7.51
C GLY A 131 -3.71 5.96 -6.64
N TRP A 132 -3.65 5.39 -5.43
CA TRP A 132 -2.58 5.68 -4.49
C TRP A 132 -1.34 4.87 -4.83
N LYS A 133 -0.22 5.58 -5.03
CA LYS A 133 1.07 4.98 -5.41
C LYS A 133 2.15 5.36 -4.41
N ILE A 134 3.04 4.42 -4.13
CA ILE A 134 4.23 4.68 -3.32
C ILE A 134 5.23 5.47 -4.15
N THR A 135 5.63 6.64 -3.65
CA THR A 135 6.58 7.52 -4.33
C THR A 135 7.94 7.53 -3.67
N ASN A 136 8.01 7.23 -2.37
CA ASN A 136 9.26 7.26 -1.65
C ASN A 136 9.19 6.35 -0.41
N VAL A 137 10.29 5.70 -0.11
CA VAL A 137 10.47 4.94 1.13
C VAL A 137 11.82 5.30 1.73
N ASN A 138 11.79 5.77 2.97
CA ASN A 138 13.00 6.00 3.75
C ASN A 138 13.06 4.96 4.86
N SER A 139 14.12 4.17 4.88
CA SER A 139 14.33 3.14 5.90
C SER A 139 15.46 3.53 6.83
N VAL A 140 15.22 3.45 8.13
CA VAL A 140 16.22 3.67 9.18
C VAL A 140 16.29 2.42 10.05
N PHE A 141 17.46 2.19 10.64
CA PHE A 141 17.76 1.01 11.46
C PHE A 141 18.13 1.46 12.87
N SER A 142 17.54 0.81 13.85
CA SER A 142 17.80 1.11 15.27
C SER A 142 17.99 -0.17 16.11
#